data_cd0cae9c4d8d8b8a1482ee77d45f2f43
#
_entry.id   cd0cae9c4d8d8b8a1482ee77d45f2f43
#
_cell.length_a   1.000
_cell.length_b   1.000
_cell.length_c   1.000
_cell.angle_alpha   90.00
_cell.angle_beta   90.00
_cell.angle_gamma   90.00
#
_symmetry.space_group_name_H-M   'P 1'
#
loop_
_entity.id
_entity.type
_entity.pdbx_description
1 polymer ?
#
loop_
_entity_poly.entity_id
_entity_poly.type
_entity_poly.pdbx_seq_one_letter_code
_entity_poly.pdbx_strand_id
1 'polypeptide(L)'
;MDGDLRPLDIASIANMKRYAEMVGADYELVTGRPFRKHLTGACQKVYMLDEKWDDYDRVLMVDIDMFAPKGMEENVFELGGVGLYAETQQMLHRKIAAHAPMFASQKHAYWGGAIYLMNRKLRQTLRRHLGGDESWMLPYNKAYQFEDEGIMHTLAMLSGIRHSKEWYLDRKWCQCSFLPNPELAGFIHIRTKVTPTGPKRDKMDNYAELCDVGIIEWRND
;
A
#
# COMPACT_ATOMS: atom_id res chain seq x y z
N MET A 1 -8.11 -6.64 7.93
CA MET A 1 -8.08 -8.00 7.37
C MET A 1 -9.38 -8.71 7.73
N ASP A 2 -10.04 -9.33 6.77
CA ASP A 2 -11.24 -10.13 6.99
C ASP A 2 -10.85 -11.62 6.92
N GLY A 3 -11.07 -12.40 7.97
CA GLY A 3 -10.82 -13.85 8.03
C GLY A 3 -9.58 -14.24 8.84
N ASP A 4 -9.30 -15.54 8.84
CA ASP A 4 -8.15 -16.10 9.55
C ASP A 4 -6.82 -15.73 8.90
N LEU A 5 -5.80 -15.51 9.72
CA LEU A 5 -4.44 -15.23 9.28
C LEU A 5 -3.83 -16.47 8.60
N ARG A 6 -3.36 -16.28 7.36
CA ARG A 6 -2.59 -17.31 6.66
C ARG A 6 -1.13 -17.31 7.17
N PRO A 7 -0.38 -18.40 6.98
CA PRO A 7 1.04 -18.45 7.37
C PRO A 7 1.87 -17.26 6.85
N LEU A 8 1.66 -16.85 5.59
CA LEU A 8 2.33 -15.68 5.01
C LEU A 8 1.99 -14.39 5.74
N ASP A 9 0.71 -14.20 6.11
CA ASP A 9 0.26 -13.01 6.82
C ASP A 9 0.92 -12.92 8.20
N ILE A 10 1.00 -14.04 8.91
CA ILE A 10 1.65 -14.13 10.22
C ILE A 10 3.15 -13.82 10.11
N ALA A 11 3.82 -14.37 9.10
CA ALA A 11 5.24 -14.08 8.84
C ALA A 11 5.48 -12.61 8.54
N SER A 12 4.64 -11.99 7.70
CA SER A 12 4.73 -10.57 7.38
C SER A 12 4.49 -9.68 8.60
N ILE A 13 3.47 -9.99 9.42
CA ILE A 13 3.21 -9.27 10.67
C ILE A 13 4.45 -9.27 11.56
N ALA A 14 5.05 -10.44 11.78
CA ALA A 14 6.24 -10.57 12.61
C ALA A 14 7.45 -9.80 12.03
N ASN A 15 7.66 -9.87 10.72
CA ASN A 15 8.72 -9.16 10.03
C ASN A 15 8.54 -7.63 10.13
N MET A 16 7.36 -7.12 9.78
CA MET A 16 7.10 -5.69 9.79
C MET A 16 7.05 -5.10 11.21
N LYS A 17 6.66 -5.92 12.21
CA LYS A 17 6.75 -5.52 13.62
C LYS A 17 8.21 -5.32 14.04
N ARG A 18 9.12 -6.25 13.71
CA ARG A 18 10.57 -6.09 13.96
C ARG A 18 11.13 -4.85 13.25
N TYR A 19 10.70 -4.61 12.00
CA TYR A 19 11.09 -3.40 11.30
C TYR A 19 10.63 -2.13 12.03
N ALA A 20 9.37 -2.08 12.48
CA ALA A 20 8.85 -0.95 13.25
C ALA A 20 9.66 -0.74 14.55
N GLU A 21 9.94 -1.79 15.30
CA GLU A 21 10.79 -1.74 16.49
C GLU A 21 12.19 -1.19 16.18
N MET A 22 12.81 -1.63 15.08
CA MET A 22 14.14 -1.17 14.66
C MET A 22 14.17 0.33 14.35
N VAL A 23 13.12 0.87 13.71
CA VAL A 23 13.06 2.30 13.37
C VAL A 23 12.41 3.16 14.46
N GLY A 24 12.06 2.57 15.62
CA GLY A 24 11.44 3.27 16.74
C GLY A 24 10.00 3.71 16.47
N ALA A 25 9.26 2.97 15.66
CA ALA A 25 7.87 3.23 15.33
C ALA A 25 6.91 2.29 16.05
N ASP A 26 5.70 2.75 16.33
CA ASP A 26 4.62 1.90 16.80
C ASP A 26 4.08 1.03 15.64
N TYR A 27 3.68 -0.19 15.95
CA TYR A 27 3.06 -1.12 15.00
C TYR A 27 1.62 -1.43 15.39
N GLU A 28 0.71 -1.33 14.44
CA GLU A 28 -0.68 -1.78 14.63
C GLU A 28 -1.15 -2.64 13.44
N LEU A 29 -1.69 -3.82 13.74
CA LEU A 29 -2.40 -4.66 12.78
C LEU A 29 -3.86 -4.22 12.70
N VAL A 30 -4.25 -3.65 11.58
CA VAL A 30 -5.65 -3.26 11.33
C VAL A 30 -6.44 -4.49 10.89
N THR A 31 -7.43 -4.88 11.70
CA THR A 31 -8.32 -6.01 11.43
C THR A 31 -9.76 -5.57 11.22
N GLY A 32 -10.57 -6.41 10.59
CA GLY A 32 -11.96 -6.12 10.30
C GLY A 32 -12.16 -5.03 9.24
N ARG A 33 -13.22 -4.26 9.38
CA ARG A 33 -13.60 -3.20 8.44
C ARG A 33 -13.84 -1.86 9.15
N PRO A 34 -12.76 -1.22 9.65
CA PRO A 34 -12.89 0.00 10.46
C PRO A 34 -13.25 1.24 9.65
N PHE A 35 -12.94 1.30 8.35
CA PHE A 35 -13.21 2.48 7.54
C PHE A 35 -14.68 2.57 7.14
N ARG A 36 -15.15 1.73 6.24
CA ARG A 36 -16.54 1.67 5.77
C ARG A 36 -16.91 0.20 5.59
N LYS A 37 -17.78 -0.32 6.45
CA LYS A 37 -18.08 -1.76 6.54
C LYS A 37 -18.56 -2.39 5.22
N HIS A 38 -19.22 -1.60 4.38
CA HIS A 38 -19.76 -2.06 3.09
C HIS A 38 -18.73 -2.08 1.96
N LEU A 39 -17.56 -1.47 2.15
CA LEU A 39 -16.50 -1.46 1.15
C LEU A 39 -15.61 -2.71 1.27
N THR A 40 -14.89 -3.05 0.19
CA THR A 40 -13.99 -4.21 0.16
C THR A 40 -12.86 -4.12 1.18
N GLY A 41 -12.16 -5.23 1.43
CA GLY A 41 -11.00 -5.29 2.32
C GLY A 41 -9.89 -4.33 1.91
N ALA A 42 -9.61 -4.18 0.61
CA ALA A 42 -8.59 -3.27 0.12
C ALA A 42 -8.93 -1.80 0.44
N CYS A 43 -10.19 -1.39 0.35
CA CYS A 43 -10.62 -0.03 0.71
C CYS A 43 -10.37 0.30 2.19
N GLN A 44 -10.20 -0.69 3.07
CA GLN A 44 -9.93 -0.47 4.48
C GLN A 44 -8.60 0.25 4.74
N LYS A 45 -7.68 0.26 3.78
CA LYS A 45 -6.42 1.02 3.85
C LYS A 45 -6.64 2.52 4.02
N VAL A 46 -7.78 3.04 3.54
CA VAL A 46 -8.17 4.44 3.72
C VAL A 46 -8.38 4.80 5.20
N TYR A 47 -8.53 3.81 6.08
CA TYR A 47 -8.56 4.02 7.54
C TYR A 47 -7.30 4.70 8.09
N MET A 48 -6.18 4.67 7.37
CA MET A 48 -5.00 5.46 7.74
C MET A 48 -5.26 6.98 7.82
N LEU A 49 -6.37 7.45 7.25
CA LEU A 49 -6.79 8.86 7.30
C LEU A 49 -7.64 9.19 8.55
N ASP A 50 -7.99 8.20 9.37
CA ASP A 50 -8.82 8.39 10.57
C ASP A 50 -8.14 9.30 11.61
N GLU A 51 -8.94 10.01 12.40
CA GLU A 51 -8.50 10.92 13.46
C GLU A 51 -7.68 10.21 14.55
N LYS A 52 -7.92 8.93 14.75
CA LYS A 52 -7.15 8.07 15.66
C LYS A 52 -5.64 8.22 15.46
N TRP A 53 -5.21 8.49 14.22
CA TRP A 53 -3.80 8.57 13.86
C TRP A 53 -3.20 9.98 13.98
N ASP A 54 -3.98 10.97 14.43
CA ASP A 54 -3.52 12.37 14.43
C ASP A 54 -2.43 12.67 15.47
N ASP A 55 -2.23 11.79 16.46
CA ASP A 55 -1.12 11.92 17.41
C ASP A 55 0.24 11.56 16.77
N TYR A 56 0.25 10.83 15.65
CA TYR A 56 1.45 10.48 14.92
C TYR A 56 1.80 11.52 13.85
N ASP A 57 3.06 11.93 13.79
CA ASP A 57 3.54 12.84 12.75
C ASP A 57 3.48 12.20 11.37
N ARG A 58 3.80 10.91 11.29
CA ARG A 58 3.74 10.10 10.07
C ARG A 58 3.09 8.75 10.32
N VAL A 59 2.36 8.27 9.33
CA VAL A 59 1.79 6.93 9.30
C VAL A 59 2.22 6.23 8.02
N LEU A 60 2.77 5.04 8.16
CA LEU A 60 3.04 4.12 7.07
C LEU A 60 1.92 3.05 7.04
N MET A 61 1.22 2.95 5.94
CA MET A 61 0.31 1.86 5.64
C MET A 61 0.92 0.95 4.57
N VAL A 62 0.95 -0.34 4.83
CA VAL A 62 1.44 -1.36 3.89
C VAL A 62 0.47 -2.53 3.78
N ASP A 63 0.53 -3.21 2.64
CA ASP A 63 -0.19 -4.48 2.46
C ASP A 63 0.37 -5.56 3.42
N ILE A 64 -0.49 -6.50 3.81
CA ILE A 64 -0.14 -7.55 4.78
C ILE A 64 0.87 -8.59 4.24
N ASP A 65 1.25 -8.52 3.00
CA ASP A 65 2.23 -9.37 2.35
C ASP A 65 3.52 -8.61 1.96
N MET A 66 3.83 -7.57 2.76
CA MET A 66 5.06 -6.80 2.65
C MET A 66 6.09 -7.27 3.67
N PHE A 67 7.36 -7.28 3.27
CA PHE A 67 8.49 -7.70 4.10
C PHE A 67 9.67 -6.73 3.99
N ALA A 68 10.28 -6.39 5.10
CA ALA A 68 11.60 -5.78 5.12
C ALA A 68 12.66 -6.87 4.87
N PRO A 69 13.62 -6.66 3.96
CA PRO A 69 14.75 -7.59 3.77
C PRO A 69 15.58 -7.72 5.05
N LYS A 70 16.27 -8.85 5.17
CA LYS A 70 17.24 -9.05 6.26
C LYS A 70 18.35 -8.00 6.20
N GLY A 71 18.67 -7.40 7.34
CA GLY A 71 19.68 -6.36 7.41
C GLY A 71 19.23 -4.98 6.91
N MET A 72 17.93 -4.79 6.66
CA MET A 72 17.38 -3.46 6.37
C MET A 72 17.57 -2.54 7.57
N GLU A 73 18.24 -1.41 7.35
CA GLU A 73 18.52 -0.39 8.39
C GLU A 73 17.90 0.98 8.04
N GLU A 74 17.47 1.15 6.79
CA GLU A 74 16.91 2.44 6.36
C GLU A 74 15.55 2.71 7.02
N ASN A 75 15.37 3.93 7.51
CA ASN A 75 14.13 4.37 8.12
C ASN A 75 13.22 5.02 7.07
N VAL A 76 12.13 4.35 6.69
CA VAL A 76 11.15 4.87 5.73
C VAL A 76 10.52 6.19 6.17
N PHE A 77 10.42 6.43 7.48
CA PHE A 77 9.83 7.66 8.01
C PHE A 77 10.70 8.91 7.81
N GLU A 78 11.96 8.77 7.42
CA GLU A 78 12.84 9.89 7.09
C GLU A 78 12.70 10.34 5.63
N LEU A 79 11.95 9.60 4.81
CA LEU A 79 11.85 9.87 3.38
C LEU A 79 10.83 10.97 3.06
N GLY A 80 11.05 11.62 1.92
CA GLY A 80 9.99 12.33 1.19
C GLY A 80 9.10 11.35 0.43
N GLY A 81 8.01 11.86 -0.15
CA GLY A 81 7.07 11.05 -0.93
C GLY A 81 5.96 10.44 -0.08
N VAL A 82 4.99 9.85 -0.77
CA VAL A 82 3.76 9.33 -0.18
C VAL A 82 3.48 7.90 -0.61
N GLY A 83 3.61 7.60 -1.87
CA GLY A 83 3.34 6.28 -2.42
C GLY A 83 4.10 6.07 -3.73
N LEU A 84 3.91 4.91 -4.34
CA LEU A 84 4.60 4.60 -5.58
C LEU A 84 3.91 5.26 -6.77
N TYR A 85 4.72 5.74 -7.69
CA TYR A 85 4.23 5.99 -9.04
C TYR A 85 4.16 4.67 -9.80
N ALA A 86 2.96 4.20 -10.16
CA ALA A 86 2.80 2.99 -10.96
C ALA A 86 2.61 3.34 -12.45
N GLU A 87 3.37 2.70 -13.34
CA GLU A 87 3.26 2.92 -14.80
C GLU A 87 1.93 2.43 -15.38
N THR A 88 1.30 1.47 -14.70
CA THR A 88 -0.05 0.98 -15.01
C THR A 88 -1.14 2.03 -14.81
N GLN A 89 -0.80 3.18 -14.27
CA GLN A 89 -1.72 4.26 -13.92
C GLN A 89 -2.43 4.86 -15.11
N GLN A 90 -1.87 4.82 -16.30
CA GLN A 90 -2.60 5.30 -17.48
C GLN A 90 -3.86 4.48 -17.76
N MET A 91 -3.81 3.16 -17.55
CA MET A 91 -4.99 2.30 -17.68
C MET A 91 -6.00 2.57 -16.57
N LEU A 92 -5.52 2.72 -15.34
CA LEU A 92 -6.32 3.04 -14.18
C LEU A 92 -6.98 4.42 -14.34
N HIS A 93 -6.21 5.40 -14.76
CA HIS A 93 -6.70 6.74 -15.06
C HIS A 93 -7.83 6.74 -16.09
N ARG A 94 -7.69 6.01 -17.19
CA ARG A 94 -8.75 5.86 -18.21
C ARG A 94 -10.02 5.24 -17.63
N LYS A 95 -9.88 4.24 -16.75
CA LYS A 95 -11.03 3.57 -16.12
C LYS A 95 -11.70 4.48 -15.08
N ILE A 96 -10.93 5.20 -14.27
CA ILE A 96 -11.49 6.21 -13.35
C ILE A 96 -12.20 7.30 -14.13
N ALA A 97 -11.60 7.83 -15.19
CA ALA A 97 -12.21 8.84 -16.05
C ALA A 97 -13.50 8.36 -16.73
N ALA A 98 -13.61 7.08 -17.04
CA ALA A 98 -14.84 6.49 -17.58
C ALA A 98 -16.00 6.47 -16.56
N HIS A 99 -15.71 6.33 -15.27
CA HIS A 99 -16.72 6.36 -14.20
C HIS A 99 -16.99 7.76 -13.67
N ALA A 100 -15.99 8.64 -13.74
CA ALA A 100 -16.04 10.00 -13.24
C ALA A 100 -15.24 10.92 -14.19
N PRO A 101 -15.89 11.43 -15.27
CA PRO A 101 -15.23 12.24 -16.32
C PRO A 101 -14.49 13.47 -15.79
N MET A 102 -14.91 14.02 -14.64
CA MET A 102 -14.23 15.12 -13.96
C MET A 102 -12.78 14.79 -13.59
N PHE A 103 -12.42 13.51 -13.48
CA PHE A 103 -11.09 13.03 -13.16
C PHE A 103 -10.20 12.75 -14.39
N ALA A 104 -10.66 13.11 -15.57
CA ALA A 104 -9.90 12.92 -16.82
C ALA A 104 -8.62 13.77 -16.91
N SER A 105 -8.41 14.71 -15.97
CA SER A 105 -7.20 15.52 -15.90
C SER A 105 -6.04 14.73 -15.27
N GLN A 106 -4.96 14.49 -16.03
CA GLN A 106 -3.74 13.80 -15.55
C GLN A 106 -2.82 14.68 -14.67
N LYS A 107 -3.32 15.79 -14.13
CA LYS A 107 -2.49 16.79 -13.44
C LYS A 107 -2.38 16.61 -11.93
N HIS A 108 -2.96 15.57 -11.38
CA HIS A 108 -2.95 15.33 -9.92
C HIS A 108 -2.06 14.13 -9.54
N ALA A 109 -1.62 14.11 -8.29
CA ALA A 109 -0.80 13.03 -7.76
C ALA A 109 -1.58 11.71 -7.76
N TYR A 110 -0.85 10.61 -7.92
CA TYR A 110 -1.41 9.30 -8.08
C TYR A 110 -0.52 8.27 -7.40
N TRP A 111 -1.07 7.52 -6.47
CA TRP A 111 -0.31 6.58 -5.64
C TRP A 111 -0.84 5.16 -5.80
N GLY A 112 0.08 4.20 -5.98
CA GLY A 112 -0.24 2.78 -5.97
C GLY A 112 -0.54 2.27 -4.55
N GLY A 113 -1.46 1.31 -4.44
CA GLY A 113 -2.13 0.93 -3.20
C GLY A 113 -1.34 0.05 -2.22
N ALA A 114 -0.16 -0.44 -2.58
CA ALA A 114 0.56 -1.36 -1.71
C ALA A 114 1.27 -0.69 -0.51
N ILE A 115 1.55 0.60 -0.63
CA ILE A 115 2.24 1.40 0.39
C ILE A 115 1.80 2.86 0.33
N TYR A 116 1.49 3.44 1.48
CA TYR A 116 1.27 4.87 1.65
C TYR A 116 2.02 5.37 2.90
N LEU A 117 2.86 6.40 2.72
CA LEU A 117 3.54 7.10 3.79
C LEU A 117 3.02 8.54 3.85
N MET A 118 2.26 8.89 4.87
CA MET A 118 1.62 10.19 4.94
C MET A 118 1.93 10.92 6.25
N ASN A 119 2.30 12.18 6.14
CA ASN A 119 2.37 13.05 7.30
C ASN A 119 0.96 13.45 7.78
N ARG A 120 0.88 13.97 9.00
CA ARG A 120 -0.37 14.41 9.64
C ARG A 120 -1.14 15.40 8.78
N LYS A 121 -0.47 16.43 8.25
CA LYS A 121 -1.10 17.47 7.44
C LYS A 121 -1.77 16.90 6.18
N LEU A 122 -1.09 15.98 5.50
CA LEU A 122 -1.64 15.34 4.30
C LEU A 122 -2.86 14.48 4.66
N ARG A 123 -2.78 13.66 5.71
CA ARG A 123 -3.93 12.84 6.17
C ARG A 123 -5.15 13.72 6.47
N GLN A 124 -4.97 14.79 7.23
CA GLN A 124 -6.04 15.74 7.53
C GLN A 124 -6.60 16.42 6.28
N THR A 125 -5.73 16.76 5.32
CA THR A 125 -6.14 17.39 4.06
C THR A 125 -7.04 16.45 3.25
N LEU A 126 -6.63 15.19 3.09
CA LEU A 126 -7.40 14.18 2.36
C LEU A 126 -8.72 13.86 3.09
N ARG A 127 -8.68 13.71 4.40
CA ARG A 127 -9.85 13.39 5.24
C ARG A 127 -10.98 14.40 5.13
N ARG A 128 -10.70 15.68 4.86
CA ARG A 128 -11.74 16.73 4.70
C ARG A 128 -12.76 16.42 3.60
N HIS A 129 -12.40 15.55 2.66
CA HIS A 129 -13.26 15.11 1.58
C HIS A 129 -13.98 13.79 1.87
N LEU A 130 -13.78 13.22 3.05
CA LEU A 130 -14.55 12.10 3.58
C LEU A 130 -15.71 12.63 4.40
N GLY A 131 -16.89 12.09 4.17
CA GLY A 131 -18.13 12.51 4.84
C GLY A 131 -19.18 13.06 3.84
N GLY A 132 -20.39 13.28 4.32
CA GLY A 132 -21.52 13.66 3.47
C GLY A 132 -21.94 12.52 2.52
N ASP A 133 -22.20 12.86 1.26
CA ASP A 133 -22.51 11.85 0.24
C ASP A 133 -21.22 11.19 -0.26
N GLU A 134 -21.02 9.94 0.13
CA GLU A 134 -19.87 9.11 -0.25
C GLU A 134 -20.19 8.14 -1.40
N SER A 135 -21.31 8.34 -2.11
CA SER A 135 -21.71 7.47 -3.24
C SER A 135 -20.65 7.38 -4.34
N TRP A 136 -19.77 8.39 -4.45
CA TRP A 136 -18.64 8.40 -5.37
C TRP A 136 -17.60 7.29 -5.09
N MET A 137 -17.61 6.69 -3.89
CA MET A 137 -16.73 5.55 -3.58
C MET A 137 -17.25 4.22 -4.15
N LEU A 138 -18.55 4.10 -4.40
CA LEU A 138 -19.18 2.85 -4.82
C LEU A 138 -18.61 2.26 -6.12
N PRO A 139 -18.22 3.05 -7.15
CA PRO A 139 -17.57 2.52 -8.34
C PRO A 139 -16.25 1.78 -8.06
N TYR A 140 -15.57 2.11 -6.96
CA TYR A 140 -14.29 1.50 -6.56
C TYR A 140 -14.49 0.25 -5.68
N ASN A 141 -15.69 0.00 -5.20
CA ASN A 141 -16.02 -1.12 -4.33
C ASN A 141 -16.21 -2.44 -5.10
N LYS A 142 -15.25 -2.76 -5.97
CA LYS A 142 -15.25 -3.99 -6.76
C LYS A 142 -13.88 -4.62 -6.69
N ALA A 143 -13.82 -5.87 -6.20
CA ALA A 143 -12.59 -6.64 -6.17
C ALA A 143 -11.81 -6.51 -7.48
N TYR A 144 -10.52 -6.18 -7.38
CA TYR A 144 -9.59 -5.96 -8.51
C TYR A 144 -9.89 -4.74 -9.40
N GLN A 145 -10.68 -3.76 -8.92
CA GLN A 145 -10.99 -2.55 -9.67
C GLN A 145 -10.72 -1.28 -8.88
N PHE A 146 -9.44 -1.03 -8.58
CA PHE A 146 -8.97 0.27 -8.07
C PHE A 146 -9.39 0.67 -6.67
N GLU A 147 -10.12 -0.10 -6.01
CA GLU A 147 -10.48 -0.08 -4.60
C GLU A 147 -9.93 1.14 -3.81
N ASP A 148 -8.94 0.92 -2.96
CA ASP A 148 -8.27 2.00 -2.20
C ASP A 148 -7.54 3.00 -3.09
N GLU A 149 -6.91 2.55 -4.18
CA GLU A 149 -6.23 3.44 -5.13
C GLU A 149 -7.20 4.45 -5.76
N GLY A 150 -8.40 3.99 -6.16
CA GLY A 150 -9.43 4.87 -6.71
C GLY A 150 -9.92 5.90 -5.70
N ILE A 151 -10.10 5.51 -4.43
CA ILE A 151 -10.50 6.42 -3.37
C ILE A 151 -9.38 7.44 -3.11
N MET A 152 -8.15 6.99 -2.90
CA MET A 152 -7.00 7.88 -2.62
C MET A 152 -6.74 8.85 -3.77
N HIS A 153 -6.84 8.37 -5.02
CA HIS A 153 -6.72 9.21 -6.21
C HIS A 153 -7.78 10.32 -6.25
N THR A 154 -9.03 9.96 -5.97
CA THR A 154 -10.13 10.93 -5.89
C THR A 154 -9.87 11.97 -4.81
N LEU A 155 -9.46 11.53 -3.61
CA LEU A 155 -9.14 12.44 -2.51
C LEU A 155 -7.97 13.37 -2.84
N ALA A 156 -6.91 12.86 -3.49
CA ALA A 156 -5.78 13.68 -3.93
C ALA A 156 -6.22 14.75 -4.93
N MET A 157 -7.09 14.40 -5.88
CA MET A 157 -7.63 15.33 -6.86
C MET A 157 -8.51 16.41 -6.19
N LEU A 158 -9.46 16.01 -5.35
CA LEU A 158 -10.33 16.94 -4.63
C LEU A 158 -9.53 17.89 -3.73
N SER A 159 -8.41 17.42 -3.19
CA SER A 159 -7.47 18.22 -2.39
C SER A 159 -6.58 19.14 -3.22
N GLY A 160 -6.66 19.12 -4.54
CA GLY A 160 -5.82 19.92 -5.43
C GLY A 160 -4.33 19.52 -5.42
N ILE A 161 -4.01 18.28 -5.02
CA ILE A 161 -2.64 17.76 -4.96
C ILE A 161 -2.19 17.44 -6.38
N ARG A 162 -1.35 18.33 -6.95
CA ARG A 162 -0.88 18.18 -8.33
C ARG A 162 0.23 17.14 -8.42
N HIS A 163 0.37 16.54 -9.60
CA HIS A 163 1.46 15.65 -9.93
C HIS A 163 2.81 16.36 -9.76
N SER A 164 3.70 15.77 -8.96
CA SER A 164 5.09 16.18 -8.79
C SER A 164 5.92 14.98 -8.35
N LYS A 165 7.21 14.95 -8.71
CA LYS A 165 8.11 13.85 -8.32
C LYS A 165 8.26 13.70 -6.81
N GLU A 166 8.11 14.77 -6.07
CA GLU A 166 8.20 14.79 -4.60
C GLU A 166 7.13 13.94 -3.91
N TRP A 167 6.02 13.62 -4.61
CA TRP A 167 4.96 12.78 -4.09
C TRP A 167 5.25 11.28 -4.17
N TYR A 168 6.35 10.88 -4.81
CA TYR A 168 6.60 9.46 -5.07
C TYR A 168 7.79 8.94 -4.29
N LEU A 169 7.57 7.78 -3.65
CA LEU A 169 8.62 6.97 -3.06
C LEU A 169 9.44 6.29 -4.16
N ASP A 170 10.72 6.03 -3.88
CA ASP A 170 11.52 5.16 -4.73
C ASP A 170 10.89 3.76 -4.81
N ARG A 171 10.99 3.13 -5.98
CA ARG A 171 10.41 1.80 -6.24
C ARG A 171 10.94 0.70 -5.33
N LYS A 172 12.14 0.87 -4.79
CA LYS A 172 12.71 -0.08 -3.83
C LYS A 172 11.80 -0.29 -2.62
N TRP A 173 10.98 0.70 -2.24
CA TRP A 173 10.07 0.62 -1.10
C TRP A 173 8.80 -0.21 -1.33
N CYS A 174 8.63 -0.77 -2.51
CA CYS A 174 7.63 -1.81 -2.79
C CYS A 174 8.06 -2.62 -4.02
N GLN A 175 9.16 -3.35 -3.90
CA GLN A 175 9.67 -4.18 -4.96
C GLN A 175 8.92 -5.51 -5.01
N CYS A 176 8.46 -5.93 -6.19
CA CYS A 176 7.84 -7.25 -6.34
C CYS A 176 8.85 -8.38 -6.07
N SER A 177 8.41 -9.41 -5.36
CA SER A 177 9.22 -10.58 -4.95
C SER A 177 9.94 -11.33 -6.08
N PHE A 178 9.53 -11.16 -7.32
CA PHE A 178 10.11 -11.80 -8.50
C PHE A 178 10.96 -10.87 -9.38
N LEU A 179 11.23 -9.64 -8.93
CA LEU A 179 12.17 -8.75 -9.60
C LEU A 179 13.61 -9.07 -9.19
N PRO A 180 14.59 -8.71 -10.03
CA PRO A 180 16.01 -8.94 -9.71
C PRO A 180 16.44 -8.11 -8.50
N ASN A 181 17.48 -8.57 -7.81
CA ASN A 181 18.15 -7.90 -6.69
C ASN A 181 17.19 -7.56 -5.53
N PRO A 182 16.38 -8.51 -5.02
CA PRO A 182 15.45 -8.26 -3.93
C PRO A 182 16.15 -7.84 -2.62
N GLU A 183 17.45 -8.12 -2.47
CA GLU A 183 18.29 -7.68 -1.35
C GLU A 183 18.52 -6.18 -1.31
N LEU A 184 18.30 -5.48 -2.43
CA LEU A 184 18.38 -4.01 -2.52
C LEU A 184 17.02 -3.32 -2.29
N ALA A 185 15.97 -4.09 -2.05
CA ALA A 185 14.66 -3.54 -1.78
C ALA A 185 14.61 -2.84 -0.41
N GLY A 186 13.85 -1.77 -0.30
CA GLY A 186 13.41 -1.23 0.98
C GLY A 186 12.35 -2.15 1.60
N PHE A 187 11.31 -2.46 0.82
CA PHE A 187 10.35 -3.52 1.16
C PHE A 187 10.09 -4.41 -0.05
N ILE A 188 9.85 -5.69 0.22
CA ILE A 188 9.49 -6.70 -0.76
C ILE A 188 7.99 -6.99 -0.64
N HIS A 189 7.26 -6.83 -1.74
CA HIS A 189 5.87 -7.20 -1.84
C HIS A 189 5.75 -8.61 -2.43
N ILE A 190 5.33 -9.56 -1.63
CA ILE A 190 5.15 -10.95 -2.05
C ILE A 190 3.92 -11.07 -2.97
N ARG A 191 4.15 -11.26 -4.24
CA ARG A 191 3.10 -11.34 -5.26
C ARG A 191 3.10 -12.71 -5.94
N THR A 192 1.93 -13.10 -6.45
CA THR A 192 1.81 -14.26 -7.34
C THR A 192 2.54 -13.96 -8.65
N LYS A 193 3.50 -14.79 -9.06
CA LYS A 193 4.15 -14.68 -10.35
C LYS A 193 3.32 -15.40 -11.40
N VAL A 194 2.83 -14.64 -12.36
CA VAL A 194 2.18 -15.19 -13.56
C VAL A 194 3.07 -14.86 -14.74
N THR A 195 3.67 -15.91 -15.33
CA THR A 195 4.42 -15.77 -16.59
C THR A 195 3.60 -16.36 -17.73
N PRO A 196 3.65 -15.77 -18.94
CA PRO A 196 2.90 -16.29 -20.08
C PRO A 196 3.23 -17.75 -20.46
N THR A 197 4.43 -18.21 -20.11
CA THR A 197 4.99 -19.52 -20.54
C THR A 197 5.48 -20.39 -19.40
N GLY A 198 5.38 -19.94 -18.14
CA GLY A 198 5.91 -20.67 -16.99
C GLY A 198 4.82 -21.10 -16.00
N PRO A 199 5.14 -21.99 -15.06
CA PRO A 199 4.21 -22.37 -14.01
C PRO A 199 3.85 -21.15 -13.17
N LYS A 200 2.58 -21.06 -12.80
CA LYS A 200 2.10 -20.08 -11.82
C LYS A 200 2.77 -20.41 -10.49
N ARG A 201 3.55 -19.49 -9.96
CA ARG A 201 4.09 -19.56 -8.60
C ARG A 201 3.16 -18.80 -7.68
N ASP A 202 2.74 -19.42 -6.60
CA ASP A 202 1.94 -18.75 -5.59
C ASP A 202 2.80 -17.85 -4.67
N LYS A 203 2.15 -17.19 -3.74
CA LYS A 203 2.85 -16.29 -2.81
C LYS A 203 3.76 -17.05 -1.84
N MET A 204 3.35 -18.24 -1.39
CA MET A 204 4.14 -19.04 -0.45
C MET A 204 5.41 -19.56 -1.10
N ASP A 205 5.35 -20.01 -2.36
CA ASP A 205 6.54 -20.44 -3.12
C ASP A 205 7.56 -19.30 -3.23
N ASN A 206 7.09 -18.08 -3.56
CA ASN A 206 7.97 -16.92 -3.68
C ASN A 206 8.56 -16.50 -2.32
N TYR A 207 7.78 -16.59 -1.24
CA TYR A 207 8.25 -16.33 0.11
C TYR A 207 9.32 -17.36 0.52
N ALA A 208 9.05 -18.65 0.32
CA ALA A 208 9.99 -19.71 0.63
C ALA A 208 11.33 -19.53 -0.09
N GLU A 209 11.29 -19.24 -1.40
CA GLU A 209 12.51 -18.97 -2.18
C GLU A 209 13.34 -17.82 -1.59
N LEU A 210 12.71 -16.70 -1.21
CA LEU A 210 13.41 -15.57 -0.61
C LEU A 210 13.99 -15.88 0.77
N CYS A 211 13.34 -16.75 1.53
CA CYS A 211 13.88 -17.25 2.79
C CYS A 211 15.07 -18.20 2.56
N ASP A 212 14.96 -19.13 1.61
CA ASP A 212 16.01 -20.13 1.31
C ASP A 212 17.31 -19.47 0.83
N VAL A 213 17.19 -18.34 0.09
CA VAL A 213 18.36 -17.56 -0.31
C VAL A 213 18.78 -16.50 0.74
N GLY A 214 18.15 -16.46 1.91
CA GLY A 214 18.54 -15.64 3.05
C GLY A 214 18.19 -14.16 2.93
N ILE A 215 17.27 -13.76 2.04
CA ILE A 215 16.85 -12.37 1.85
C ILE A 215 15.78 -11.97 2.86
N ILE A 216 14.88 -12.89 3.19
CA ILE A 216 13.90 -12.74 4.26
C ILE A 216 14.19 -13.80 5.32
N GLU A 217 14.00 -13.48 6.58
CA GLU A 217 14.15 -14.48 7.65
C GLU A 217 12.95 -15.42 7.70
N TRP A 218 13.23 -16.74 7.75
CA TRP A 218 12.21 -17.71 8.09
C TRP A 218 11.63 -17.39 9.48
N ARG A 219 10.34 -17.53 9.60
CA ARG A 219 9.74 -17.59 10.93
C ARG A 219 10.05 -18.96 11.55
N ASN A 220 10.85 -18.97 12.61
CA ASN A 220 11.21 -20.16 13.38
C ASN A 220 10.34 -20.25 14.65
N ASP A 221 9.02 -20.28 14.53
CA ASP A 221 8.12 -20.47 15.68
C ASP A 221 7.14 -21.62 15.44
#